data_5208769f3cfcfbd101b3a34e2e532ea0
#
_entry.id   5208769f3cfcfbd101b3a34e2e532ea0
#
_cell.length_a   1.000
_cell.length_b   1.000
_cell.length_c   1.000
_cell.angle_alpha   90.00
_cell.angle_beta   90.00
_cell.angle_gamma   90.00
#
_symmetry.space_group_name_H-M   'P 1'
#
loop_
_entity.id
_entity.type
_entity.pdbx_description
1 polymer ?
#
loop_
_entity_poly.entity_id
_entity_poly.type
_entity_poly.pdbx_seq_one_letter_code
_entity_poly.pdbx_strand_id
1 'polypeptide(L)'
;MIYPWQKLQWQQLARQRQQDRLAHALLFQGPAGTGKKHFARELATALLCRQADDSGMACGNCESCSLIRAGTHPDFRLLKPTPPATSTSKNPVLSIKIDALRDMYRALSETSQFGGYRIAVIEDAEKMPVQAANSLLKTLEEPGMDTLLLLVSSHPHHLPVTIRSRCQVMRFQVPETAAAIEWLSESGVNDVRTALKLAHGAPLLARNIVENHAEERELLVRALNAGARGESSRSEEHTSELQSPMYLVCRL
;
A
#
# COMPACT_ATOMS: atom_id res chain seq x y z
N MET A 1 -12.14 5.77 2.94
CA MET A 1 -12.21 7.17 2.45
C MET A 1 -10.87 7.55 1.85
N ILE A 2 -10.82 8.16 0.65
CA ILE A 2 -9.58 8.57 -0.04
C ILE A 2 -8.97 9.82 0.58
N TYR A 3 -7.66 10.03 0.39
CA TYR A 3 -6.98 11.24 0.86
C TYR A 3 -7.35 12.46 0.02
N PRO A 4 -7.32 13.69 0.60
CA PRO A 4 -7.75 14.92 -0.08
C PRO A 4 -7.06 15.16 -1.44
N TRP A 5 -5.77 14.83 -1.53
CA TRP A 5 -4.97 14.99 -2.77
C TRP A 5 -5.22 13.92 -3.84
N GLN A 6 -6.08 12.94 -3.58
CA GLN A 6 -6.41 11.86 -4.52
C GLN A 6 -7.76 12.05 -5.21
N LYS A 7 -8.44 13.16 -4.96
CA LYS A 7 -9.79 13.44 -5.49
C LYS A 7 -9.84 13.42 -7.01
N LEU A 8 -8.81 13.96 -7.68
CA LEU A 8 -8.76 13.99 -9.15
C LEU A 8 -8.66 12.59 -9.75
N GLN A 9 -7.81 11.73 -9.20
CA GLN A 9 -7.66 10.35 -9.63
C GLN A 9 -8.98 9.58 -9.42
N TRP A 10 -9.64 9.81 -8.29
CA TRP A 10 -10.94 9.20 -8.01
C TRP A 10 -11.99 9.59 -9.03
N GLN A 11 -12.15 10.89 -9.27
CA GLN A 11 -13.10 11.41 -10.26
C GLN A 11 -12.83 10.89 -11.67
N GLN A 12 -11.56 10.75 -12.05
CA GLN A 12 -11.19 10.16 -13.34
C GLN A 12 -11.68 8.73 -13.46
N LEU A 13 -11.42 7.88 -12.45
CA LEU A 13 -11.86 6.48 -12.47
C LEU A 13 -13.39 6.34 -12.36
N ALA A 14 -14.03 7.17 -11.55
CA ALA A 14 -15.49 7.20 -11.46
C ALA A 14 -16.15 7.51 -12.84
N ARG A 15 -15.60 8.48 -13.58
CA ARG A 15 -16.05 8.79 -14.95
C ARG A 15 -15.81 7.62 -15.91
N GLN A 16 -14.62 6.98 -15.85
CA GLN A 16 -14.33 5.82 -16.70
C GLN A 16 -15.29 4.66 -16.40
N ARG A 17 -15.60 4.42 -15.13
CA ARG A 17 -16.60 3.41 -14.72
C ARG A 17 -17.98 3.73 -15.29
N GLN A 18 -18.46 4.97 -15.14
CA GLN A 18 -19.78 5.39 -15.65
C GLN A 18 -19.91 5.27 -17.17
N GLN A 19 -18.77 5.37 -17.89
CA GLN A 19 -18.71 5.25 -19.33
C GLN A 19 -18.42 3.82 -19.81
N ASP A 20 -18.35 2.86 -18.88
CA ASP A 20 -17.95 1.47 -19.17
C ASP A 20 -16.58 1.36 -19.88
N ARG A 21 -15.66 2.24 -19.52
CA ARG A 21 -14.30 2.35 -20.10
C ARG A 21 -13.19 2.12 -19.08
N LEU A 22 -13.52 1.50 -17.95
CA LEU A 22 -12.51 1.15 -16.95
C LEU A 22 -11.58 0.08 -17.53
N ALA A 23 -10.29 0.37 -17.59
CA ALA A 23 -9.32 -0.61 -18.07
C ALA A 23 -9.24 -1.81 -17.12
N HIS A 24 -9.10 -3.01 -17.67
CA HIS A 24 -8.97 -4.26 -16.92
C HIS A 24 -7.69 -4.34 -16.07
N ALA A 25 -6.69 -3.52 -16.34
CA ALA A 25 -5.44 -3.44 -15.58
C ALA A 25 -5.01 -1.99 -15.36
N LEU A 26 -4.88 -1.59 -14.09
CA LEU A 26 -4.43 -0.27 -13.69
C LEU A 26 -3.10 -0.38 -12.94
N LEU A 27 -2.13 0.46 -13.29
CA LEU A 27 -0.87 0.59 -12.58
C LEU A 27 -0.83 1.93 -11.84
N PHE A 28 -0.94 1.89 -10.52
CA PHE A 28 -0.79 3.05 -9.65
C PHE A 28 0.68 3.24 -9.29
N GLN A 29 1.31 4.24 -9.90
CA GLN A 29 2.73 4.51 -9.72
C GLN A 29 3.00 5.88 -9.11
N GLY A 30 4.07 5.99 -8.34
CA GLY A 30 4.51 7.24 -7.72
C GLY A 30 5.29 7.01 -6.43
N PRO A 31 5.80 8.05 -5.76
CA PRO A 31 6.58 7.92 -4.54
C PRO A 31 5.87 7.16 -3.43
N ALA A 32 6.63 6.48 -2.55
CA ALA A 32 6.08 5.86 -1.35
C ALA A 32 5.40 6.92 -0.46
N GLY A 33 4.45 6.53 0.37
CA GLY A 33 3.79 7.45 1.31
C GLY A 33 2.76 8.42 0.70
N THR A 34 2.40 8.29 -0.59
CA THR A 34 1.35 9.07 -1.24
C THR A 34 -0.06 8.46 -1.15
N GLY A 35 -0.19 7.28 -0.52
CA GLY A 35 -1.49 6.64 -0.27
C GLY A 35 -2.01 5.73 -1.38
N LYS A 36 -1.18 5.34 -2.35
CA LYS A 36 -1.56 4.48 -3.49
C LYS A 36 -2.18 3.14 -3.08
N LYS A 37 -1.61 2.47 -2.08
CA LYS A 37 -2.11 1.18 -1.56
C LYS A 37 -3.52 1.33 -0.98
N HIS A 38 -3.72 2.37 -0.19
CA HIS A 38 -5.02 2.70 0.37
C HIS A 38 -6.04 2.99 -0.75
N PHE A 39 -5.67 3.84 -1.71
CA PHE A 39 -6.50 4.17 -2.85
C PHE A 39 -6.93 2.93 -3.65
N ALA A 40 -6.00 2.01 -3.92
CA ALA A 40 -6.30 0.76 -4.63
C ALA A 40 -7.35 -0.10 -3.89
N ARG A 41 -7.23 -0.19 -2.56
CA ARG A 41 -8.21 -0.92 -1.73
C ARG A 41 -9.55 -0.22 -1.68
N GLU A 42 -9.58 1.10 -1.53
CA GLU A 42 -10.83 1.87 -1.54
C GLU A 42 -11.54 1.73 -2.90
N LEU A 43 -10.79 1.80 -4.01
CA LEU A 43 -11.35 1.58 -5.34
C LEU A 43 -11.95 0.16 -5.48
N ALA A 44 -11.20 -0.87 -5.08
CA ALA A 44 -11.70 -2.24 -5.09
C ALA A 44 -12.97 -2.40 -4.25
N THR A 45 -12.98 -1.81 -3.05
CA THR A 45 -14.15 -1.84 -2.16
C THR A 45 -15.35 -1.14 -2.78
N ALA A 46 -15.15 0.00 -3.43
CA ALA A 46 -16.20 0.75 -4.08
C ALA A 46 -16.79 0.03 -5.31
N LEU A 47 -15.95 -0.68 -6.07
CA LEU A 47 -16.39 -1.47 -7.23
C LEU A 47 -17.17 -2.72 -6.84
N LEU A 48 -16.83 -3.33 -5.72
CA LEU A 48 -17.51 -4.51 -5.18
C LEU A 48 -18.68 -4.15 -4.25
N CYS A 49 -18.84 -2.89 -3.89
CA CYS A 49 -19.92 -2.43 -3.03
C CYS A 49 -21.27 -2.52 -3.74
N ARG A 50 -22.25 -3.16 -3.10
CA ARG A 50 -23.62 -3.27 -3.63
C ARG A 50 -24.45 -1.99 -3.49
N GLN A 51 -24.02 -1.07 -2.64
CA GLN A 51 -24.73 0.16 -2.27
C GLN A 51 -23.74 1.34 -2.28
N ALA A 52 -22.99 1.47 -3.38
CA ALA A 52 -22.11 2.62 -3.56
C ALA A 52 -22.96 3.89 -3.65
N ASP A 53 -22.45 4.99 -3.09
CA ASP A 53 -23.08 6.29 -3.18
C ASP A 53 -22.95 6.92 -4.58
N ASP A 54 -23.56 8.10 -4.78
CA ASP A 54 -23.53 8.84 -6.05
C ASP A 54 -22.11 9.30 -6.43
N SER A 55 -21.22 9.43 -5.46
CA SER A 55 -19.80 9.73 -5.70
C SER A 55 -18.98 8.50 -6.10
N GLY A 56 -19.61 7.34 -6.12
CA GLY A 56 -18.99 6.04 -6.40
C GLY A 56 -18.15 5.50 -5.23
N MET A 57 -18.33 6.01 -4.00
CA MET A 57 -17.66 5.51 -2.80
C MET A 57 -18.42 4.32 -2.20
N ALA A 58 -17.70 3.44 -1.52
CA ALA A 58 -18.30 2.30 -0.84
C ALA A 58 -19.13 2.74 0.38
N CYS A 59 -20.31 2.12 0.59
CA CYS A 59 -21.16 2.43 1.75
C CYS A 59 -20.56 2.00 3.10
N GLY A 60 -19.58 1.09 3.10
CA GLY A 60 -18.92 0.57 4.30
C GLY A 60 -19.72 -0.42 5.15
N ASN A 61 -21.01 -0.60 4.91
CA ASN A 61 -21.92 -1.35 5.80
C ASN A 61 -22.58 -2.57 5.14
N CYS A 62 -22.61 -2.69 3.81
CA CYS A 62 -23.19 -3.86 3.15
C CYS A 62 -22.33 -5.12 3.37
N GLU A 63 -22.90 -6.28 3.07
CA GLU A 63 -22.23 -7.58 3.19
C GLU A 63 -20.88 -7.62 2.49
N SER A 64 -20.82 -7.16 1.22
CA SER A 64 -19.59 -7.10 0.46
C SER A 64 -18.50 -6.26 1.17
N CYS A 65 -18.85 -5.06 1.66
CA CYS A 65 -17.93 -4.21 2.41
C CYS A 65 -17.43 -4.89 3.70
N SER A 66 -18.30 -5.62 4.38
CA SER A 66 -17.94 -6.37 5.59
C SER A 66 -16.98 -7.52 5.29
N LEU A 67 -17.24 -8.28 4.23
CA LEU A 67 -16.37 -9.38 3.79
C LEU A 67 -14.98 -8.86 3.32
N ILE A 68 -14.94 -7.74 2.60
CA ILE A 68 -13.66 -7.12 2.20
C ILE A 68 -12.86 -6.68 3.43
N ARG A 69 -13.50 -6.06 4.41
CA ARG A 69 -12.87 -5.65 5.67
C ARG A 69 -12.33 -6.85 6.45
N ALA A 70 -13.06 -7.96 6.45
CA ALA A 70 -12.63 -9.24 7.05
C ALA A 70 -11.56 -9.96 6.22
N GLY A 71 -11.30 -9.55 4.97
CA GLY A 71 -10.35 -10.21 4.05
C GLY A 71 -10.86 -11.53 3.48
N THR A 72 -12.16 -11.77 3.51
CA THR A 72 -12.81 -13.05 3.12
C THR A 72 -13.72 -12.93 1.90
N HIS A 73 -13.76 -11.78 1.23
CA HIS A 73 -14.60 -11.60 0.04
C HIS A 73 -14.15 -12.54 -1.09
N PRO A 74 -15.07 -13.36 -1.67
CA PRO A 74 -14.69 -14.35 -2.67
C PRO A 74 -14.14 -13.72 -3.97
N ASP A 75 -14.67 -12.58 -4.39
CA ASP A 75 -14.30 -11.89 -5.62
C ASP A 75 -13.17 -10.84 -5.41
N PHE A 76 -12.53 -10.83 -4.24
CA PHE A 76 -11.43 -9.92 -3.91
C PHE A 76 -10.18 -10.67 -3.49
N ARG A 77 -9.04 -10.33 -4.07
CA ARG A 77 -7.72 -10.83 -3.66
C ARG A 77 -6.76 -9.70 -3.41
N LEU A 78 -6.10 -9.74 -2.26
CA LEU A 78 -5.08 -8.77 -1.89
C LEU A 78 -3.74 -9.49 -1.70
N LEU A 79 -2.78 -9.18 -2.57
CA LEU A 79 -1.43 -9.70 -2.50
C LEU A 79 -0.50 -8.64 -1.93
N LYS A 80 0.24 -9.03 -0.91
CA LYS A 80 1.27 -8.21 -0.27
C LYS A 80 2.59 -8.97 -0.26
N PRO A 81 3.73 -8.29 -0.40
CA PRO A 81 5.00 -8.94 -0.18
C PRO A 81 5.13 -9.38 1.28
N THR A 82 5.61 -10.60 1.46
CA THR A 82 5.82 -11.22 2.76
C THR A 82 7.27 -11.65 2.90
N PRO A 83 7.79 -11.75 4.14
CA PRO A 83 9.12 -12.31 4.35
C PRO A 83 9.15 -13.79 3.97
N PRO A 84 10.31 -14.32 3.55
CA PRO A 84 10.49 -15.75 3.36
C PRO A 84 10.22 -16.52 4.67
N ALA A 85 9.58 -17.69 4.57
CA ALA A 85 9.23 -18.49 5.74
C ALA A 85 10.45 -18.95 6.59
N THR A 86 11.62 -19.01 5.98
CA THR A 86 12.88 -19.45 6.61
C THR A 86 13.77 -18.29 7.05
N SER A 87 13.31 -17.03 6.91
CA SER A 87 14.15 -15.88 7.27
C SER A 87 14.18 -15.66 8.77
N THR A 88 15.38 -15.76 9.34
CA THR A 88 15.69 -15.37 10.73
C THR A 88 16.25 -13.93 10.80
N SER A 89 16.39 -13.24 9.66
CA SER A 89 16.92 -11.87 9.60
C SER A 89 15.95 -10.87 10.21
N LYS A 90 16.46 -9.89 10.94
CA LYS A 90 15.69 -8.73 11.45
C LYS A 90 15.07 -7.90 10.30
N ASN A 91 15.71 -7.90 9.10
CA ASN A 91 15.25 -7.18 7.92
C ASN A 91 15.18 -8.13 6.71
N PRO A 92 14.15 -8.98 6.61
CA PRO A 92 14.04 -9.92 5.51
C PRO A 92 13.69 -9.20 4.18
N VAL A 93 14.23 -9.71 3.08
CA VAL A 93 13.83 -9.25 1.75
C VAL A 93 12.39 -9.71 1.49
N LEU A 94 11.48 -8.76 1.40
CA LEU A 94 10.06 -9.02 1.16
C LEU A 94 9.84 -9.39 -0.31
N SER A 95 9.10 -10.45 -0.57
CA SER A 95 8.72 -10.91 -1.92
C SER A 95 7.27 -11.38 -1.96
N ILE A 96 6.64 -11.29 -3.13
CA ILE A 96 5.31 -11.84 -3.36
C ILE A 96 5.46 -13.33 -3.66
N LYS A 97 4.79 -14.18 -2.88
CA LYS A 97 4.86 -15.65 -3.04
C LYS A 97 4.21 -16.07 -4.34
N ILE A 98 4.85 -17.02 -5.05
CA ILE A 98 4.35 -17.57 -6.31
C ILE A 98 3.02 -18.30 -6.10
N ASP A 99 2.86 -19.00 -4.98
CA ASP A 99 1.62 -19.71 -4.68
C ASP A 99 0.45 -18.77 -4.46
N ALA A 100 0.66 -17.63 -3.79
CA ALA A 100 -0.36 -16.59 -3.63
C ALA A 100 -0.82 -16.02 -4.99
N LEU A 101 0.10 -15.90 -5.96
CA LEU A 101 -0.25 -15.49 -7.32
C LEU A 101 -1.05 -16.57 -8.05
N ARG A 102 -0.68 -17.86 -7.90
CA ARG A 102 -1.44 -18.98 -8.48
C ARG A 102 -2.87 -19.04 -7.94
N ASP A 103 -3.03 -18.85 -6.63
CA ASP A 103 -4.36 -18.80 -5.99
C ASP A 103 -5.18 -17.60 -6.47
N MET A 104 -4.52 -16.46 -6.66
CA MET A 104 -5.16 -15.28 -7.27
C MET A 104 -5.64 -15.60 -8.70
N TYR A 105 -4.80 -16.20 -9.55
CA TYR A 105 -5.20 -16.54 -10.93
C TYR A 105 -6.37 -17.50 -10.97
N ARG A 106 -6.38 -18.51 -10.09
CA ARG A 106 -7.51 -19.45 -9.97
C ARG A 106 -8.79 -18.69 -9.63
N ALA A 107 -8.74 -17.85 -8.61
CA ALA A 107 -9.90 -17.05 -8.18
C ALA A 107 -10.40 -16.07 -9.27
N LEU A 108 -9.49 -15.49 -10.06
CA LEU A 108 -9.86 -14.62 -11.17
C LEU A 108 -10.43 -15.39 -12.38
N SER A 109 -10.17 -16.69 -12.49
CA SER A 109 -10.69 -17.56 -13.57
C SER A 109 -12.06 -18.14 -13.25
N GLU A 110 -12.48 -18.12 -11.99
CA GLU A 110 -13.80 -18.60 -11.55
C GLU A 110 -14.88 -17.55 -11.87
N THR A 111 -16.14 -17.94 -11.81
CA THR A 111 -17.27 -17.03 -11.98
C THR A 111 -17.42 -16.16 -10.71
N SER A 112 -17.74 -14.87 -10.88
CA SER A 112 -18.01 -13.99 -9.74
C SER A 112 -19.16 -14.53 -8.89
N GLN A 113 -18.96 -14.63 -7.57
CA GLN A 113 -19.98 -15.13 -6.65
C GLN A 113 -21.00 -14.07 -6.24
N PHE A 114 -20.59 -12.80 -6.26
CA PHE A 114 -21.46 -11.67 -5.91
C PHE A 114 -22.03 -10.97 -7.15
N GLY A 115 -21.63 -11.39 -8.34
CA GLY A 115 -21.92 -10.67 -9.60
C GLY A 115 -21.08 -9.41 -9.78
N GLY A 116 -20.68 -9.09 -10.99
CA GLY A 116 -19.82 -7.96 -11.31
C GLY A 116 -18.32 -8.29 -11.24
N TYR A 117 -17.51 -7.34 -10.81
CA TYR A 117 -16.06 -7.42 -10.89
C TYR A 117 -15.44 -8.51 -10.00
N ARG A 118 -14.38 -9.14 -10.51
CA ARG A 118 -13.37 -9.88 -9.74
C ARG A 118 -12.11 -9.06 -9.70
N ILE A 119 -11.65 -8.70 -8.50
CA ILE A 119 -10.59 -7.72 -8.33
C ILE A 119 -9.40 -8.31 -7.60
N ALA A 120 -8.22 -8.14 -8.18
CA ALA A 120 -6.97 -8.41 -7.48
C ALA A 120 -6.15 -7.13 -7.32
N VAL A 121 -5.70 -6.87 -6.09
CA VAL A 121 -4.78 -5.78 -5.74
C VAL A 121 -3.41 -6.41 -5.44
N ILE A 122 -2.39 -5.96 -6.16
CA ILE A 122 -1.00 -6.38 -5.96
C ILE A 122 -0.22 -5.18 -5.43
N GLU A 123 0.08 -5.19 -4.14
CA GLU A 123 0.88 -4.15 -3.50
C GLU A 123 2.37 -4.39 -3.69
N ASP A 124 3.13 -3.30 -3.86
CA ASP A 124 4.57 -3.34 -4.16
C ASP A 124 4.87 -4.35 -5.27
N ALA A 125 4.19 -4.19 -6.40
CA ALA A 125 4.23 -5.12 -7.54
C ALA A 125 5.66 -5.33 -8.07
N GLU A 126 6.56 -4.37 -7.86
CA GLU A 126 7.99 -4.49 -8.15
C GLU A 126 8.71 -5.56 -7.34
N LYS A 127 8.09 -6.06 -6.26
CA LYS A 127 8.62 -7.15 -5.43
C LYS A 127 8.16 -8.54 -5.91
N MET A 128 7.51 -8.62 -7.07
CA MET A 128 7.22 -9.91 -7.71
C MET A 128 8.49 -10.54 -8.26
N PRO A 129 8.70 -11.86 -8.04
CA PRO A 129 9.73 -12.61 -8.77
C PRO A 129 9.49 -12.55 -10.28
N VAL A 130 10.56 -12.55 -11.09
CA VAL A 130 10.46 -12.48 -12.56
C VAL A 130 9.52 -13.55 -13.15
N GLN A 131 9.58 -14.76 -12.64
CA GLN A 131 8.71 -15.87 -13.08
C GLN A 131 7.23 -15.56 -12.80
N ALA A 132 6.93 -14.96 -11.65
CA ALA A 132 5.59 -14.56 -11.27
C ALA A 132 5.09 -13.38 -12.13
N ALA A 133 5.95 -12.42 -12.41
CA ALA A 133 5.65 -11.33 -13.32
C ALA A 133 5.34 -11.80 -14.74
N ASN A 134 6.07 -12.80 -15.24
CA ASN A 134 5.80 -13.42 -16.55
C ASN A 134 4.47 -14.16 -16.58
N SER A 135 4.09 -14.87 -15.52
CA SER A 135 2.78 -15.54 -15.46
C SER A 135 1.60 -14.57 -15.47
N LEU A 136 1.80 -13.33 -14.96
CA LEU A 136 0.77 -12.29 -15.00
C LEU A 136 0.46 -11.81 -16.42
N LEU A 137 1.42 -11.93 -17.35
CA LEU A 137 1.25 -11.44 -18.73
C LEU A 137 0.04 -12.09 -19.43
N LYS A 138 -0.18 -13.40 -19.20
CA LYS A 138 -1.33 -14.10 -19.78
C LYS A 138 -2.66 -13.46 -19.33
N THR A 139 -2.81 -13.14 -18.06
CA THR A 139 -4.03 -12.49 -17.54
C THR A 139 -4.16 -11.04 -18.00
N LEU A 140 -3.04 -10.35 -18.27
CA LEU A 140 -3.05 -9.00 -18.81
C LEU A 140 -3.41 -8.96 -20.32
N GLU A 141 -3.09 -10.02 -21.07
CA GLU A 141 -3.40 -10.14 -22.50
C GLU A 141 -4.83 -10.66 -22.74
N GLU A 142 -5.25 -11.61 -21.92
CA GLU A 142 -6.55 -12.25 -22.01
C GLU A 142 -7.30 -12.15 -20.67
N PRO A 143 -7.76 -10.97 -20.29
CA PRO A 143 -8.50 -10.81 -19.04
C PRO A 143 -9.85 -11.51 -19.16
N GLY A 144 -10.21 -12.27 -18.13
CA GLY A 144 -11.58 -12.76 -18.01
C GLY A 144 -12.59 -11.62 -17.97
N MET A 145 -13.84 -11.88 -18.33
CA MET A 145 -14.92 -10.88 -18.22
C MET A 145 -14.94 -10.32 -16.78
N ASP A 146 -15.16 -9.01 -16.64
CA ASP A 146 -15.26 -8.32 -15.35
C ASP A 146 -14.05 -8.54 -14.41
N THR A 147 -12.88 -8.81 -14.96
CA THR A 147 -11.64 -8.94 -14.18
C THR A 147 -10.90 -7.61 -14.14
N LEU A 148 -10.51 -7.17 -12.93
CA LEU A 148 -9.74 -5.95 -12.72
C LEU A 148 -8.48 -6.23 -11.92
N LEU A 149 -7.34 -5.87 -12.49
CA LEU A 149 -6.03 -5.95 -11.84
C LEU A 149 -5.56 -4.55 -11.42
N LEU A 150 -5.30 -4.36 -10.13
CA LEU A 150 -4.77 -3.13 -9.57
C LEU A 150 -3.33 -3.38 -9.08
N LEU A 151 -2.36 -2.93 -9.86
CA LEU A 151 -0.95 -3.01 -9.49
C LEU A 151 -0.53 -1.70 -8.82
N VAL A 152 0.12 -1.80 -7.67
CA VAL A 152 0.66 -0.64 -6.95
C VAL A 152 2.17 -0.73 -6.91
N SER A 153 2.86 0.31 -7.37
CA SER A 153 4.32 0.34 -7.38
C SER A 153 4.86 1.70 -6.94
N SER A 154 5.90 1.66 -6.11
CA SER A 154 6.69 2.84 -5.76
C SER A 154 7.97 2.94 -6.59
N HIS A 155 8.40 1.85 -7.19
CA HIS A 155 9.58 1.76 -8.05
C HIS A 155 9.21 1.13 -9.41
N PRO A 156 8.45 1.84 -10.26
CA PRO A 156 7.91 1.27 -11.50
C PRO A 156 9.00 0.82 -12.50
N HIS A 157 10.23 1.33 -12.35
CA HIS A 157 11.36 0.89 -13.18
C HIS A 157 11.82 -0.56 -12.90
N HIS A 158 11.51 -1.10 -11.72
CA HIS A 158 11.78 -2.48 -11.36
C HIS A 158 10.72 -3.44 -11.91
N LEU A 159 9.58 -2.94 -12.39
CA LEU A 159 8.59 -3.75 -13.10
C LEU A 159 9.02 -3.98 -14.54
N PRO A 160 8.85 -5.21 -15.08
CA PRO A 160 9.09 -5.48 -16.48
C PRO A 160 8.30 -4.54 -17.39
N VAL A 161 8.95 -4.08 -18.48
CA VAL A 161 8.32 -3.20 -19.47
C VAL A 161 7.07 -3.85 -20.06
N THR A 162 7.08 -5.18 -20.23
CA THR A 162 5.97 -5.99 -20.73
C THR A 162 4.71 -5.89 -19.87
N ILE A 163 4.83 -5.77 -18.55
CA ILE A 163 3.70 -5.51 -17.65
C ILE A 163 3.24 -4.06 -17.78
N ARG A 164 4.18 -3.11 -17.71
CA ARG A 164 3.86 -1.68 -17.75
C ARG A 164 3.15 -1.27 -19.03
N SER A 165 3.50 -1.86 -20.17
CA SER A 165 2.89 -1.56 -21.46
C SER A 165 1.45 -2.05 -21.62
N ARG A 166 1.02 -3.01 -20.77
CA ARG A 166 -0.32 -3.59 -20.79
C ARG A 166 -1.25 -3.03 -19.71
N CYS A 167 -0.73 -2.13 -18.87
CA CYS A 167 -1.51 -1.48 -17.82
C CYS A 167 -1.79 -0.02 -18.17
N GLN A 168 -3.00 0.44 -17.91
CA GLN A 168 -3.28 1.88 -17.90
C GLN A 168 -2.59 2.50 -16.66
N VAL A 169 -1.67 3.42 -16.92
CA VAL A 169 -0.88 4.04 -15.85
C VAL A 169 -1.63 5.20 -15.24
N MET A 170 -1.75 5.19 -13.91
CA MET A 170 -2.22 6.31 -13.11
C MET A 170 -1.11 6.80 -12.19
N ARG A 171 -0.74 8.07 -12.31
CA ARG A 171 0.34 8.68 -11.54
C ARG A 171 -0.18 9.31 -10.27
N PHE A 172 0.49 8.99 -9.18
CA PHE A 172 0.30 9.62 -7.87
C PHE A 172 1.52 10.48 -7.58
N GLN A 173 1.31 11.77 -7.51
CA GLN A 173 2.34 12.74 -7.18
C GLN A 173 2.34 13.02 -5.67
N VAL A 174 3.45 13.55 -5.20
CA VAL A 174 3.50 14.16 -3.87
C VAL A 174 2.53 15.33 -3.86
N PRO A 175 1.65 15.44 -2.85
CA PRO A 175 0.71 16.55 -2.77
C PRO A 175 1.41 17.89 -2.55
N GLU A 176 0.69 18.97 -2.79
CA GLU A 176 1.16 20.30 -2.42
C GLU A 176 1.45 20.38 -0.91
N THR A 177 2.52 21.07 -0.56
CA THR A 177 3.01 21.15 0.82
C THR A 177 1.93 21.69 1.79
N ALA A 178 1.09 22.61 1.34
CA ALA A 178 0.01 23.15 2.16
C ALA A 178 -1.02 22.07 2.54
N ALA A 179 -1.51 21.30 1.56
CA ALA A 179 -2.46 20.21 1.79
C ALA A 179 -1.87 19.08 2.65
N ALA A 180 -0.59 18.80 2.48
CA ALA A 180 0.11 17.81 3.29
C ALA A 180 0.25 18.25 4.75
N ILE A 181 0.58 19.53 5.00
CA ILE A 181 0.69 20.11 6.35
C ILE A 181 -0.68 20.10 7.03
N GLU A 182 -1.72 20.56 6.36
CA GLU A 182 -3.09 20.59 6.89
C GLU A 182 -3.50 19.20 7.39
N TRP A 183 -3.41 18.20 6.51
CA TRP A 183 -3.77 16.83 6.85
C TRP A 183 -2.93 16.23 7.99
N LEU A 184 -1.62 16.48 8.03
CA LEU A 184 -0.74 16.00 9.10
C LEU A 184 -1.06 16.68 10.44
N SER A 185 -1.38 17.97 10.43
CA SER A 185 -1.78 18.72 11.62
C SER A 185 -3.08 18.18 12.22
N GLU A 186 -4.07 17.88 11.37
CA GLU A 186 -5.32 17.24 11.79
C GLU A 186 -5.10 15.82 12.36
N SER A 187 -4.05 15.14 11.89
CA SER A 187 -3.66 13.80 12.37
C SER A 187 -2.86 13.82 13.68
N GLY A 188 -2.64 14.99 14.30
CA GLY A 188 -1.94 15.12 15.58
C GLY A 188 -0.42 14.94 15.49
N VAL A 189 0.18 15.09 14.32
CA VAL A 189 1.62 14.98 14.13
C VAL A 189 2.32 16.23 14.63
N ASN A 190 3.26 16.09 15.56
CA ASN A 190 4.13 17.17 16.01
C ASN A 190 5.26 17.41 15.00
N ASP A 191 5.72 18.68 14.90
CA ASP A 191 6.81 19.08 13.99
C ASP A 191 6.61 18.63 12.53
N VAL A 192 5.39 18.89 12.02
CA VAL A 192 4.94 18.49 10.69
C VAL A 192 5.91 18.88 9.57
N ARG A 193 6.52 20.10 9.68
CA ARG A 193 7.41 20.62 8.63
C ARG A 193 8.69 19.83 8.52
N THR A 194 9.30 19.47 9.63
CA THR A 194 10.52 18.65 9.65
C THR A 194 10.24 17.24 9.19
N ALA A 195 9.15 16.62 9.69
CA ALA A 195 8.73 15.30 9.26
C ALA A 195 8.47 15.24 7.74
N LEU A 196 7.80 16.26 7.19
CA LEU A 196 7.49 16.32 5.76
C LEU A 196 8.75 16.51 4.90
N LYS A 197 9.74 17.29 5.36
CA LYS A 197 11.03 17.41 4.68
C LYS A 197 11.78 16.07 4.65
N LEU A 198 11.85 15.36 5.78
CA LEU A 198 12.47 14.03 5.86
C LEU A 198 11.76 13.00 4.97
N ALA A 199 10.47 13.13 4.80
CA ALA A 199 9.65 12.28 3.95
C ALA A 199 9.59 12.74 2.48
N HIS A 200 10.42 13.68 2.05
CA HIS A 200 10.39 14.25 0.68
C HIS A 200 8.99 14.69 0.24
N GLY A 201 8.21 15.25 1.16
CA GLY A 201 6.87 15.75 0.92
C GLY A 201 5.76 14.69 0.96
N ALA A 202 6.05 13.40 1.21
CA ALA A 202 5.07 12.32 1.24
C ALA A 202 4.37 12.23 2.62
N PRO A 203 3.05 12.55 2.75
CA PRO A 203 2.43 12.74 4.07
C PRO A 203 2.37 11.47 4.92
N LEU A 204 2.06 10.32 4.32
CA LEU A 204 1.97 9.06 5.08
C LEU A 204 3.33 8.56 5.54
N LEU A 205 4.38 8.84 4.75
CA LEU A 205 5.75 8.53 5.17
C LEU A 205 6.17 9.46 6.31
N ALA A 206 5.83 10.75 6.24
CA ALA A 206 6.07 11.71 7.32
C ALA A 206 5.42 11.27 8.63
N ARG A 207 4.14 10.87 8.57
CA ARG A 207 3.43 10.33 9.74
C ARG A 207 4.12 9.10 10.32
N ASN A 208 4.49 8.16 9.48
CA ASN A 208 5.17 6.93 9.91
C ASN A 208 6.53 7.22 10.57
N ILE A 209 7.32 8.16 10.03
CA ILE A 209 8.60 8.59 10.62
C ILE A 209 8.37 9.12 12.04
N VAL A 210 7.35 9.97 12.24
CA VAL A 210 7.06 10.54 13.56
C VAL A 210 6.58 9.48 14.54
N GLU A 211 5.69 8.59 14.12
CA GLU A 211 5.17 7.50 14.95
C GLU A 211 6.31 6.57 15.42
N ASN A 212 7.19 6.14 14.51
CA ASN A 212 8.31 5.26 14.85
C ASN A 212 9.36 5.95 15.73
N HIS A 213 9.69 7.23 15.47
CA HIS A 213 10.62 7.97 16.32
C HIS A 213 10.03 8.36 17.68
N ALA A 214 8.70 8.44 17.82
CA ALA A 214 8.07 8.65 19.11
C ALA A 214 8.31 7.46 20.04
N GLU A 215 8.20 6.24 19.55
CA GLU A 215 8.51 5.01 20.33
C GLU A 215 9.98 4.95 20.75
N GLU A 216 10.91 5.26 19.82
CA GLU A 216 12.34 5.28 20.14
C GLU A 216 12.71 6.39 21.15
N ARG A 217 12.12 7.59 21.03
CA ARG A 217 12.29 8.67 22.01
C ARG A 217 11.75 8.29 23.38
N GLU A 218 10.60 7.66 23.45
CA GLU A 218 10.02 7.22 24.72
C GLU A 218 10.88 6.16 25.40
N LEU A 219 11.43 5.20 24.64
CA LEU A 219 12.38 4.21 25.12
C LEU A 219 13.67 4.86 25.65
N LEU A 220 14.22 5.84 24.93
CA LEU A 220 15.41 6.60 25.33
C LEU A 220 15.15 7.41 26.62
N VAL A 221 14.03 8.10 26.71
CA VAL A 221 13.65 8.87 27.91
C VAL A 221 13.45 7.94 29.11
N ARG A 222 12.82 6.78 28.92
CA ARG A 222 12.68 5.77 29.98
C ARG A 222 14.04 5.24 30.43
N ALA A 223 14.94 4.94 29.49
CA ALA A 223 16.30 4.46 29.80
C ALA A 223 17.13 5.52 30.55
N LEU A 224 17.08 6.79 30.11
CA LEU A 224 17.75 7.91 30.79
C LEU A 224 17.19 8.16 32.20
N ASN A 225 15.87 8.09 32.38
CA ASN A 225 15.23 8.26 33.67
C ASN A 225 15.52 7.09 34.64
N ALA A 226 15.66 5.86 34.13
CA ALA A 226 16.07 4.69 34.90
C ALA A 226 17.53 4.82 35.33
N GLY A 227 18.41 5.25 34.44
CA GLY A 227 19.81 5.53 34.76
C GLY A 227 19.99 6.66 35.80
N ALA A 228 19.19 7.73 35.69
CA ALA A 228 19.20 8.85 36.63
C ALA A 228 18.66 8.48 38.03
N ARG A 229 17.84 7.42 38.16
CA ARG A 229 17.32 6.91 39.45
C ARG A 229 18.23 5.87 40.11
N GLY A 230 19.42 5.59 39.55
CA GLY A 230 20.37 4.66 40.14
C GLY A 230 19.95 3.19 40.13
N GLU A 231 18.93 2.81 39.37
CA GLU A 231 18.53 1.41 39.14
C GLU A 231 19.44 0.80 38.06
N SER A 232 20.73 0.69 38.38
CA SER A 232 21.72 -0.05 37.61
C SER A 232 21.49 -1.55 37.82
N SER A 233 20.61 -2.15 37.05
CA SER A 233 20.61 -3.60 36.89
C SER A 233 21.79 -3.99 35.99
N ARG A 234 22.76 -4.67 36.57
CA ARG A 234 23.86 -5.35 35.86
C ARG A 234 23.32 -6.20 34.73
N SER A 235 23.54 -5.76 33.50
CA SER A 235 23.66 -6.61 32.33
C SER A 235 24.51 -5.86 31.27
N GLU A 236 25.83 -6.03 31.45
CA GLU A 236 26.86 -5.57 30.49
C GLU A 236 26.93 -6.49 29.28
N GLU A 237 25.89 -6.62 28.45
CA GLU A 237 26.01 -7.42 27.23
C GLU A 237 25.29 -6.89 26.00
N HIS A 238 24.76 -5.65 25.98
CA HIS A 238 24.06 -5.15 24.79
C HIS A 238 24.41 -3.72 24.33
N THR A 239 25.65 -3.26 24.55
CA THR A 239 26.09 -1.91 24.12
C THR A 239 26.84 -1.87 22.78
N SER A 240 26.90 -2.94 21.99
CA SER A 240 27.69 -2.95 20.74
C SER A 240 26.89 -2.73 19.44
N GLU A 241 25.60 -2.41 19.45
CA GLU A 241 24.80 -2.25 18.21
C GLU A 241 23.96 -0.97 18.11
N LEU A 242 24.36 0.11 18.76
CA LEU A 242 23.82 1.43 18.40
C LEU A 242 24.59 1.96 17.19
N GLN A 243 24.30 1.40 16.02
CA GLN A 243 24.73 1.97 14.76
C GLN A 243 24.01 3.31 14.52
N SER A 244 24.83 4.30 14.26
CA SER A 244 24.54 5.71 14.02
C SER A 244 23.25 5.96 13.21
N PRO A 245 22.48 7.05 13.52
CA PRO A 245 21.26 7.44 12.80
C PRO A 245 21.42 7.69 11.31
N MET A 246 22.66 7.77 10.81
CA MET A 246 22.98 8.06 9.40
C MET A 246 22.68 6.91 8.44
N TYR A 247 22.49 5.66 8.92
CA TYR A 247 22.21 4.51 8.05
C TYR A 247 20.73 4.31 7.71
N LEU A 248 19.82 4.98 8.42
CA LEU A 248 18.37 4.87 8.15
C LEU A 248 17.92 5.72 6.96
N VAL A 249 18.67 6.72 6.55
CA VAL A 249 18.31 7.62 5.44
C VAL A 249 18.63 7.03 4.06
N CYS A 250 19.51 6.05 3.95
CA CYS A 250 19.93 5.46 2.66
C CYS A 250 19.20 4.19 2.24
N ARG A 251 18.21 3.70 3.00
CA ARG A 251 17.47 2.44 2.70
C ARG A 251 15.95 2.56 2.64
N LEU A 252 15.42 3.77 2.51
CA LEU A 252 14.01 3.99 2.19
C LEU A 252 13.79 4.26 0.71
#